data_1a34e58bb733f2b3b3458da8a549effa
#
_entry.id   1a34e58bb733f2b3b3458da8a549effa
#
_cell.length_a   1.000
_cell.length_b   1.000
_cell.length_c   1.000
_cell.angle_alpha   90.00
_cell.angle_beta   90.00
_cell.angle_gamma   90.00
#
_symmetry.space_group_name_H-M   'P 1'
#
loop_
_entity.id
_entity.type
_entity.pdbx_description
1 polymer ?
#
loop_
_entity_poly.entity_id
_entity_poly.type
_entity_poly.pdbx_seq_one_letter_code
_entity_poly.pdbx_strand_id
1 'polypeptide(L)'
;MLFRSGEVADPAECKRIADLGIDFLAAGIGNIHGKYPENWAGLNFEVLGKINEATGDMPLVLHGGSGIPDEMIKEAISLGVAKINVNTECQLVFAEATRKYIEEGKDQQGKGYDPRKLLAPGFEAIKTCVKEKMELFGSINQA
;
A
#
# COMPACT_ATOMS: atom_id res chain seq x y z
N MET A 1 -16.97 -6.59 -5.21
CA MET A 1 -16.71 -7.68 -4.25
C MET A 1 -16.24 -7.04 -2.94
N LEU A 2 -17.01 -7.15 -1.86
CA LEU A 2 -16.63 -6.61 -0.55
C LEU A 2 -15.61 -7.58 0.06
N PHE A 3 -14.34 -7.21 0.08
CA PHE A 3 -13.32 -7.94 0.84
C PHE A 3 -13.66 -7.85 2.33
N ARG A 4 -14.04 -8.97 2.93
CA ARG A 4 -14.05 -9.09 4.38
C ARG A 4 -12.60 -9.19 4.84
N SER A 5 -12.17 -8.29 5.72
CA SER A 5 -10.84 -8.28 6.29
C SER A 5 -10.52 -9.64 6.91
N GLY A 6 -9.44 -10.29 6.43
CA GLY A 6 -8.93 -11.55 6.97
C GLY A 6 -9.30 -12.82 6.20
N GLU A 7 -10.15 -12.77 5.18
CA GLU A 7 -10.38 -13.93 4.30
C GLU A 7 -9.26 -14.01 3.25
N VAL A 8 -8.74 -15.21 3.01
CA VAL A 8 -7.81 -15.49 1.92
C VAL A 8 -8.56 -15.97 0.69
N ALA A 9 -8.08 -15.63 -0.49
CA ALA A 9 -8.67 -16.02 -1.76
C ALA A 9 -8.41 -17.52 -2.04
N ASP A 10 -9.36 -18.18 -2.72
CA ASP A 10 -9.19 -19.54 -3.22
C ASP A 10 -8.39 -19.53 -4.53
N PRO A 11 -7.25 -20.26 -4.64
CA PRO A 11 -6.43 -20.28 -5.85
C PRO A 11 -7.18 -20.78 -7.11
N ALA A 12 -8.12 -21.70 -6.97
CA ALA A 12 -8.90 -22.22 -8.10
C ALA A 12 -9.91 -21.17 -8.61
N GLU A 13 -10.48 -20.36 -7.71
CA GLU A 13 -11.31 -19.21 -8.09
C GLU A 13 -10.48 -18.11 -8.75
N CYS A 14 -9.29 -17.84 -8.22
CA CYS A 14 -8.34 -16.88 -8.83
C CYS A 14 -8.00 -17.29 -10.27
N LYS A 15 -7.73 -18.59 -10.50
CA LYS A 15 -7.49 -19.10 -11.85
C LYS A 15 -8.68 -18.89 -12.77
N ARG A 16 -9.89 -19.21 -12.34
CA ARG A 16 -11.10 -19.01 -13.15
C ARG A 16 -11.31 -17.56 -13.56
N ILE A 17 -10.97 -16.62 -12.65
CA ILE A 17 -11.05 -15.18 -12.94
C ILE A 17 -9.95 -14.77 -13.92
N ALA A 18 -8.72 -15.25 -13.72
CA ALA A 18 -7.60 -14.98 -14.63
C ALA A 18 -7.86 -15.48 -16.05
N ASP A 19 -8.48 -16.65 -16.19
CA ASP A 19 -8.84 -17.27 -17.49
C ASP A 19 -9.89 -16.44 -18.29
N LEU A 20 -10.52 -15.42 -17.66
CA LEU A 20 -11.40 -14.47 -18.37
C LEU A 20 -10.64 -13.41 -19.18
N GLY A 21 -9.31 -13.39 -19.12
CA GLY A 21 -8.46 -12.47 -19.88
C GLY A 21 -8.37 -11.07 -19.27
N ILE A 22 -8.36 -10.97 -17.94
CA ILE A 22 -8.13 -9.73 -17.20
C ILE A 22 -6.64 -9.35 -17.26
N ASP A 23 -6.31 -8.05 -17.09
CA ASP A 23 -4.93 -7.56 -17.16
C ASP A 23 -4.13 -7.80 -15.88
N PHE A 24 -4.79 -7.84 -14.71
CA PHE A 24 -4.18 -8.13 -13.40
C PHE A 24 -5.24 -8.52 -12.38
N LEU A 25 -4.82 -9.24 -11.35
CA LEU A 25 -5.71 -9.82 -10.33
C LEU A 25 -5.37 -9.30 -8.92
N ALA A 26 -6.35 -8.75 -8.21
CA ALA A 26 -6.25 -8.45 -6.79
C ALA A 26 -6.87 -9.58 -5.98
N ALA A 27 -6.04 -10.35 -5.27
CA ALA A 27 -6.47 -11.45 -4.41
C ALA A 27 -6.24 -11.12 -2.93
N GLY A 28 -7.16 -11.53 -2.06
CA GLY A 28 -7.00 -11.42 -0.61
C GLY A 28 -6.01 -12.46 -0.09
N ILE A 29 -4.97 -12.02 0.59
CA ILE A 29 -3.94 -12.88 1.20
C ILE A 29 -3.73 -12.54 2.68
N GLY A 30 -4.78 -12.09 3.39
CA GLY A 30 -4.71 -11.64 4.77
C GLY A 30 -4.46 -10.13 4.91
N ASN A 31 -4.35 -9.41 3.81
CA ASN A 31 -4.24 -7.96 3.78
C ASN A 31 -5.57 -7.28 4.14
N ILE A 32 -5.48 -6.12 4.78
CA ILE A 32 -6.64 -5.30 5.17
C ILE A 32 -6.46 -3.85 4.71
N HIS A 33 -7.55 -3.09 4.66
CA HIS A 33 -7.51 -1.66 4.38
C HIS A 33 -7.44 -0.85 5.67
N GLY A 34 -6.63 0.21 5.68
CA GLY A 34 -6.46 1.11 6.82
C GLY A 34 -5.31 0.71 7.73
N LYS A 35 -5.47 0.94 9.05
CA LYS A 35 -4.45 0.59 10.04
C LYS A 35 -4.55 -0.89 10.40
N TYR A 36 -3.42 -1.57 10.38
CA TYR A 36 -3.33 -2.96 10.83
C TYR A 36 -3.44 -3.06 12.36
N PRO A 37 -4.22 -4.02 12.90
CA PRO A 37 -4.29 -4.24 14.33
C PRO A 37 -3.01 -4.91 14.84
N GLU A 38 -2.69 -4.72 16.12
CA GLU A 38 -1.49 -5.31 16.75
C GLU A 38 -1.42 -6.84 16.66
N ASN A 39 -2.57 -7.50 16.66
CA ASN A 39 -2.69 -8.96 16.56
C ASN A 39 -2.85 -9.46 15.12
N TRP A 40 -2.52 -8.66 14.11
CA TRP A 40 -2.57 -9.11 12.72
C TRP A 40 -1.55 -10.22 12.47
N ALA A 41 -2.01 -11.33 11.87
CA ALA A 41 -1.21 -12.54 11.66
C ALA A 41 -0.17 -12.43 10.51
N GLY A 42 -0.20 -11.34 9.75
CA GLY A 42 0.65 -11.16 8.57
C GLY A 42 -0.03 -11.57 7.26
N LEU A 43 0.72 -11.46 6.17
CA LEU A 43 0.31 -11.93 4.85
C LEU A 43 0.44 -13.46 4.77
N ASN A 44 -0.47 -14.11 4.05
CA ASN A 44 -0.42 -15.55 3.81
C ASN A 44 0.37 -15.85 2.52
N PHE A 45 1.66 -16.05 2.65
CA PHE A 45 2.56 -16.32 1.52
C PHE A 45 2.35 -17.70 0.89
N GLU A 46 1.86 -18.69 1.66
CA GLU A 46 1.51 -20.00 1.11
C GLU A 46 0.36 -19.87 0.09
N VAL A 47 -0.69 -19.14 0.46
CA VAL A 47 -1.81 -18.87 -0.45
C VAL A 47 -1.37 -18.01 -1.63
N LEU A 48 -0.53 -16.98 -1.41
CA LEU A 48 0.00 -16.16 -2.49
C LEU A 48 0.78 -16.99 -3.51
N GLY A 49 1.66 -17.89 -3.06
CA GLY A 49 2.41 -18.79 -3.93
C GLY A 49 1.49 -19.70 -4.76
N LYS A 50 0.47 -20.30 -4.13
CA LYS A 50 -0.52 -21.13 -4.83
C LYS A 50 -1.34 -20.34 -5.86
N ILE A 51 -1.68 -19.09 -5.57
CA ILE A 51 -2.36 -18.21 -6.53
C ILE A 51 -1.44 -17.91 -7.71
N ASN A 52 -0.18 -17.56 -7.47
CA ASN A 52 0.80 -17.28 -8.51
C ASN A 52 1.00 -18.50 -9.43
N GLU A 53 1.18 -19.71 -8.85
CA GLU A 53 1.26 -20.95 -9.61
C GLU A 53 0.00 -21.21 -10.47
N ALA A 54 -1.18 -21.00 -9.90
CA ALA A 54 -2.45 -21.25 -10.58
C ALA A 54 -2.75 -20.25 -11.72
N THR A 55 -2.31 -19.00 -11.57
CA THR A 55 -2.60 -17.90 -12.51
C THR A 55 -1.47 -17.65 -13.52
N GLY A 56 -0.30 -18.30 -13.35
CA GLY A 56 0.86 -18.15 -14.23
C GLY A 56 1.42 -16.74 -14.23
N ASP A 57 1.64 -16.16 -15.42
CA ASP A 57 2.24 -14.82 -15.57
C ASP A 57 1.28 -13.65 -15.26
N MET A 58 0.14 -13.92 -14.61
CA MET A 58 -0.84 -12.90 -14.24
C MET A 58 -0.26 -11.94 -13.19
N PRO A 59 -0.14 -10.62 -13.46
CA PRO A 59 0.33 -9.67 -12.46
C PRO A 59 -0.62 -9.61 -11.26
N LEU A 60 -0.10 -9.81 -10.04
CA LEU A 60 -0.88 -9.76 -8.82
C LEU A 60 -0.84 -8.38 -8.17
N VAL A 61 -1.95 -7.96 -7.58
CA VAL A 61 -2.12 -6.66 -6.91
C VAL A 61 -2.34 -6.85 -5.43
N LEU A 62 -1.51 -6.21 -4.61
CA LEU A 62 -1.66 -6.14 -3.16
C LEU A 62 -2.36 -4.84 -2.78
N HIS A 63 -3.57 -4.95 -2.21
CA HIS A 63 -4.28 -3.85 -1.59
C HIS A 63 -3.86 -3.67 -0.13
N GLY A 64 -4.10 -2.48 0.44
CA GLY A 64 -3.82 -2.21 1.85
C GLY A 64 -2.33 -2.20 2.21
N GLY A 65 -1.46 -1.77 1.29
CA GLY A 65 -0.01 -1.80 1.47
C GLY A 65 0.56 -0.88 2.56
N SER A 66 -0.29 -0.04 3.20
CA SER A 66 0.15 0.86 4.28
C SER A 66 0.31 0.09 5.60
N GLY A 67 1.52 0.13 6.19
CA GLY A 67 1.78 -0.48 7.51
C GLY A 67 2.10 -1.98 7.47
N ILE A 68 2.25 -2.58 6.31
CA ILE A 68 2.82 -3.92 6.16
C ILE A 68 4.35 -3.80 6.35
N PRO A 69 4.99 -4.69 7.16
CA PRO A 69 6.44 -4.71 7.31
C PRO A 69 7.19 -4.84 5.98
N ASP A 70 8.30 -4.13 5.83
CA ASP A 70 9.07 -4.06 4.58
C ASP A 70 9.50 -5.43 4.05
N GLU A 71 9.89 -6.34 4.95
CA GLU A 71 10.29 -7.70 4.55
C GLU A 71 9.11 -8.51 3.98
N MET A 72 7.89 -8.32 4.52
CA MET A 72 6.69 -8.94 3.95
C MET A 72 6.34 -8.37 2.58
N ILE A 73 6.56 -7.08 2.37
CA ILE A 73 6.38 -6.45 1.06
C ILE A 73 7.36 -7.04 0.03
N LYS A 74 8.64 -7.15 0.38
CA LYS A 74 9.67 -7.75 -0.49
C LYS A 74 9.36 -9.21 -0.82
N GLU A 75 8.92 -10.00 0.16
CA GLU A 75 8.52 -11.38 -0.04
C GLU A 75 7.29 -11.48 -0.96
N ALA A 76 6.27 -10.63 -0.75
CA ALA A 76 5.10 -10.58 -1.63
C ALA A 76 5.49 -10.25 -3.09
N ILE A 77 6.41 -9.31 -3.31
CA ILE A 77 6.93 -8.97 -4.63
C ILE A 77 7.65 -10.17 -5.26
N SER A 78 8.49 -10.87 -4.50
CA SER A 78 9.19 -12.07 -4.99
C SER A 78 8.26 -13.21 -5.39
N LEU A 79 7.02 -13.21 -4.86
CA LEU A 79 5.96 -14.18 -5.13
C LEU A 79 4.92 -13.70 -6.16
N GLY A 80 5.24 -12.67 -6.97
CA GLY A 80 4.43 -12.27 -8.12
C GLY A 80 3.54 -11.04 -7.91
N VAL A 81 3.64 -10.35 -6.76
CA VAL A 81 2.98 -9.05 -6.60
C VAL A 81 3.69 -8.00 -7.45
N ALA A 82 2.99 -7.49 -8.46
CA ALA A 82 3.50 -6.50 -9.42
C ALA A 82 2.98 -5.08 -9.16
N LYS A 83 1.94 -4.92 -8.34
CA LYS A 83 1.35 -3.62 -7.98
C LYS A 83 0.93 -3.61 -6.53
N ILE A 84 1.25 -2.52 -5.81
CA ILE A 84 0.87 -2.33 -4.40
C ILE A 84 0.14 -0.99 -4.25
N ASN A 85 -1.02 -1.02 -3.60
CA ASN A 85 -1.81 0.18 -3.31
C ASN A 85 -1.47 0.72 -1.93
N VAL A 86 -0.95 1.95 -1.87
CA VAL A 86 -0.63 2.67 -0.64
C VAL A 86 -1.44 3.96 -0.58
N ASN A 87 -2.21 4.18 0.48
CA ASN A 87 -2.98 5.39 0.69
C ASN A 87 -2.91 5.90 2.13
N THR A 88 -3.28 5.07 3.10
CA THR A 88 -3.39 5.47 4.52
C THR A 88 -2.09 6.08 5.05
N GLU A 89 -0.95 5.52 4.70
CA GLU A 89 0.36 6.01 5.13
C GLU A 89 0.63 7.43 4.61
N CYS A 90 0.34 7.69 3.33
CA CYS A 90 0.45 9.03 2.75
C CYS A 90 -0.45 10.05 3.46
N GLN A 91 -1.68 9.66 3.83
CA GLN A 91 -2.60 10.53 4.57
C GLN A 91 -2.09 10.81 5.98
N LEU A 92 -1.53 9.82 6.66
CA LEU A 92 -1.02 9.95 8.02
C LEU A 92 0.18 10.90 8.07
N VAL A 93 1.16 10.75 7.21
CA VAL A 93 2.35 11.64 7.18
C VAL A 93 1.97 13.07 6.81
N PHE A 94 0.98 13.25 5.92
CA PHE A 94 0.44 14.58 5.60
C PHE A 94 -0.20 15.23 6.82
N ALA A 95 -1.08 14.49 7.51
CA ALA A 95 -1.80 14.99 8.67
C ALA A 95 -0.84 15.35 9.82
N GLU A 96 0.17 14.51 10.06
CA GLU A 96 1.17 14.72 11.09
C GLU A 96 2.02 15.97 10.82
N ALA A 97 2.55 16.12 9.61
CA ALA A 97 3.36 17.27 9.22
C ALA A 97 2.57 18.60 9.28
N THR A 98 1.29 18.56 8.86
CA THR A 98 0.41 19.74 8.95
C THR A 98 0.09 20.08 10.40
N ARG A 99 -0.20 19.08 11.24
CA ARG A 99 -0.44 19.28 12.69
C ARG A 99 0.77 19.92 13.36
N LYS A 100 1.95 19.39 13.11
CA LYS A 100 3.22 19.94 13.65
C LYS A 100 3.41 21.40 13.26
N TYR A 101 3.12 21.78 12.02
CA TYR A 101 3.18 23.16 11.56
C TYR A 101 2.29 24.10 12.38
N ILE A 102 1.06 23.65 12.71
CA ILE A 102 0.09 24.39 13.52
C ILE A 102 0.54 24.43 14.99
N GLU A 103 0.95 23.30 15.57
CA GLU A 103 1.40 23.21 16.96
C GLU A 103 2.62 24.10 17.25
N GLU A 104 3.49 24.30 16.25
CA GLU A 104 4.63 25.21 16.30
C GLU A 104 4.21 26.70 16.14
N GLY A 105 2.93 26.99 15.95
CA GLY A 105 2.39 28.35 15.78
C GLY A 105 2.82 29.04 14.48
N LYS A 106 3.29 28.27 13.50
CA LYS A 106 3.78 28.81 12.22
C LYS A 106 2.66 29.40 11.36
N ASP A 107 1.43 28.89 11.53
CA ASP A 107 0.22 29.42 10.90
C ASP A 107 -0.09 30.86 11.32
N GLN A 108 0.31 31.26 12.53
CA GLN A 108 0.09 32.59 13.09
C GLN A 108 1.20 33.59 12.78
N GLN A 109 2.30 33.15 12.16
CA GLN A 109 3.45 33.99 11.86
C GLN A 109 3.43 34.51 10.41
N GLY A 110 3.44 35.84 10.24
CA GLY A 110 3.40 36.45 8.92
C GLY A 110 2.18 36.00 8.11
N LYS A 111 2.41 35.36 6.96
CA LYS A 111 1.36 34.74 6.12
C LYS A 111 1.34 33.21 6.24
N GLY A 112 1.64 32.65 7.41
CA GLY A 112 1.64 31.20 7.64
C GLY A 112 0.29 30.53 7.47
N TYR A 113 -0.81 31.29 7.61
CA TYR A 113 -2.18 30.84 7.35
C TYR A 113 -2.53 30.66 5.86
N ASP A 114 -1.69 31.15 4.93
CA ASP A 114 -1.90 30.93 3.50
C ASP A 114 -1.91 29.40 3.22
N PRO A 115 -2.98 28.83 2.59
CA PRO A 115 -3.09 27.40 2.34
C PRO A 115 -1.85 26.78 1.67
N ARG A 116 -1.18 27.51 0.79
CA ARG A 116 0.04 27.06 0.14
C ARG A 116 1.20 26.83 1.12
N LYS A 117 1.26 27.64 2.20
CA LYS A 117 2.26 27.49 3.26
C LYS A 117 1.82 26.49 4.32
N LEU A 118 0.55 26.53 4.70
CA LEU A 118 -0.02 25.65 5.70
C LEU A 118 0.06 24.18 5.28
N LEU A 119 -0.18 23.88 4.00
CA LEU A 119 -0.20 22.53 3.48
C LEU A 119 1.15 22.06 2.90
N ALA A 120 2.11 22.98 2.70
CA ALA A 120 3.42 22.63 2.14
C ALA A 120 4.17 21.53 2.92
N PRO A 121 4.22 21.53 4.27
CA PRO A 121 4.86 20.44 5.02
C PRO A 121 4.22 19.08 4.77
N GLY A 122 2.90 19.02 4.67
CA GLY A 122 2.17 17.80 4.34
C GLY A 122 2.50 17.29 2.94
N PHE A 123 2.59 18.19 1.96
CA PHE A 123 3.00 17.84 0.59
C PHE A 123 4.42 17.25 0.55
N GLU A 124 5.39 17.86 1.22
CA GLU A 124 6.76 17.32 1.26
C GLU A 124 6.83 15.98 2.01
N ALA A 125 6.02 15.80 3.05
CA ALA A 125 5.92 14.53 3.76
C ALA A 125 5.39 13.40 2.86
N ILE A 126 4.34 13.63 2.07
CA ILE A 126 3.84 12.66 1.08
C ILE A 126 4.92 12.34 0.05
N LYS A 127 5.59 13.35 -0.48
CA LYS A 127 6.66 13.19 -1.47
C LYS A 127 7.79 12.29 -0.94
N THR A 128 8.18 12.47 0.32
CA THR A 128 9.17 11.61 0.98
C THR A 128 8.65 10.18 1.12
N CYS A 129 7.44 10.00 1.64
CA CYS A 129 6.80 8.70 1.78
C CYS A 129 6.72 7.94 0.43
N VAL A 130 6.32 8.62 -0.65
CA VAL A 130 6.26 8.00 -1.99
C VAL A 130 7.64 7.57 -2.46
N LYS A 131 8.69 8.37 -2.26
CA LYS A 131 10.07 7.99 -2.61
C LYS A 131 10.53 6.73 -1.86
N GLU A 132 10.29 6.67 -0.55
CA GLU A 132 10.60 5.49 0.27
C GLU A 132 9.88 4.24 -0.23
N LYS A 133 8.59 4.36 -0.63
CA LYS A 133 7.85 3.25 -1.24
C LYS A 133 8.41 2.85 -2.61
N MET A 134 8.82 3.79 -3.44
CA MET A 134 9.46 3.48 -4.72
C MET A 134 10.78 2.70 -4.52
N GLU A 135 11.56 3.05 -3.51
CA GLU A 135 12.77 2.30 -3.12
C GLU A 135 12.43 0.90 -2.64
N LEU A 136 11.49 0.79 -1.68
CA LEU A 136 11.07 -0.49 -1.11
C LEU A 136 10.52 -1.45 -2.18
N PHE A 137 9.75 -0.93 -3.15
CA PHE A 137 9.13 -1.74 -4.21
C PHE A 137 10.08 -2.03 -5.38
N GLY A 138 11.31 -1.51 -5.36
CA GLY A 138 12.28 -1.71 -6.42
C GLY A 138 11.92 -1.04 -7.74
N SER A 139 11.05 0.01 -7.72
CA SER A 139 10.58 0.70 -8.92
C SER A 139 11.47 1.87 -9.38
N ILE A 140 12.59 2.14 -8.68
CA ILE A 140 13.54 3.18 -9.07
C ILE A 140 14.29 2.76 -10.34
N ASN A 141 14.39 3.69 -11.30
CA ASN A 141 15.07 3.50 -12.59
C ASN A 141 14.47 2.36 -13.44
N GLN A 142 13.19 2.08 -13.30
CA GLN A 142 12.48 1.07 -14.11
C GLN A 142 11.65 1.67 -15.26
N ALA A 143 11.73 2.99 -15.48
CA ALA A 143 11.03 3.68 -16.57
C ALA A 143 11.94 3.88 -17.77
#